data_13653c0233e7b604aaf0509e3ec7acfe
#
_entry.id   13653c0233e7b604aaf0509e3ec7acfe
#
_cell.length_a   1.000
_cell.length_b   1.000
_cell.length_c   1.000
_cell.angle_alpha   90.00
_cell.angle_beta   90.00
_cell.angle_gamma   90.00
#
_symmetry.space_group_name_H-M   'P 1'
#
loop_
_entity.id
_entity.type
_entity.pdbx_description
1 polymer ?
#
loop_
_entity_poly.entity_id
_entity_poly.type
_entity_poly.pdbx_seq_one_letter_code
_entity_poly.pdbx_strand_id
1 'polypeptide(L)'
;IDGFEDKKIEELSTGMKQKAAIAVSLVHDPDIVIFDEPTSGLDIITARSVTDYLLELKKKGKLVIVSTHIMSEAEKLCDRLVVIIDGRKVSEGTLDNIYSDTGKDNLEDTFFELYRLNHKEDR
;
A
#
# COMPACT_ATOMS: atom_id res chain seq x y z
N ILE A 1 19.04 -4.68 -25.01
CA ILE A 1 18.57 -6.05 -24.80
C ILE A 1 19.12 -6.61 -23.50
N ASP A 2 20.43 -6.52 -23.29
CA ASP A 2 21.06 -6.99 -22.05
C ASP A 2 20.50 -6.24 -20.83
N GLY A 3 20.30 -4.92 -20.95
CA GLY A 3 19.75 -4.11 -19.87
C GLY A 3 18.31 -4.48 -19.51
N PHE A 4 17.53 -4.91 -20.49
CA PHE A 4 16.15 -5.34 -20.26
C PHE A 4 16.09 -6.67 -19.51
N GLU A 5 16.95 -7.62 -19.88
CA GLU A 5 17.02 -8.92 -19.21
C GLU A 5 17.50 -8.76 -17.77
N ASP A 6 18.53 -7.94 -17.54
CA ASP A 6 19.05 -7.68 -16.20
C ASP A 6 17.98 -7.02 -15.32
N LYS A 7 17.23 -6.07 -15.86
CA LYS A 7 16.16 -5.39 -15.13
C LYS A 7 15.05 -6.37 -14.75
N LYS A 8 14.69 -7.29 -15.66
CA LYS A 8 13.67 -8.30 -15.39
C LYS A 8 14.11 -9.27 -14.31
N ILE A 9 15.41 -9.67 -14.32
CA ILE A 9 15.98 -10.54 -13.30
C ILE A 9 15.98 -9.83 -11.95
N GLU A 10 16.32 -8.54 -11.91
CA GLU A 10 16.27 -7.74 -10.68
C GLU A 10 14.86 -7.66 -10.12
N GLU A 11 13.85 -7.43 -10.96
CA GLU A 11 12.46 -7.40 -10.55
C GLU A 11 12.00 -8.73 -9.96
N LEU A 12 12.36 -9.85 -10.59
CA LEU A 12 12.07 -11.18 -10.09
C LEU A 12 12.75 -11.45 -8.77
N SER A 13 14.02 -11.05 -8.64
CA SER A 13 14.78 -11.20 -7.39
C SER A 13 14.15 -10.40 -6.26
N THR A 14 13.71 -9.17 -6.54
CA THR A 14 13.03 -8.32 -5.56
C THR A 14 11.72 -8.98 -5.12
N GLY A 15 10.94 -9.50 -6.06
CA GLY A 15 9.70 -10.21 -5.76
C GLY A 15 9.91 -11.45 -4.93
N MET A 16 10.96 -12.22 -5.22
CA MET A 16 11.32 -13.39 -4.44
C MET A 16 11.72 -13.03 -3.01
N LYS A 17 12.49 -11.95 -2.84
CA LYS A 17 12.86 -11.45 -1.52
C LYS A 17 11.63 -11.02 -0.72
N GLN A 18 10.69 -10.36 -1.38
CA GLN A 18 9.46 -9.91 -0.73
C GLN A 18 8.60 -11.09 -0.30
N LYS A 19 8.45 -12.10 -1.15
CA LYS A 19 7.72 -13.32 -0.81
C LYS A 19 8.40 -14.06 0.33
N ALA A 20 9.73 -14.13 0.33
CA ALA A 20 10.48 -14.75 1.40
C ALA A 20 10.29 -14.01 2.72
N ALA A 21 10.30 -12.68 2.70
CA ALA A 21 10.06 -11.87 3.89
C ALA A 21 8.67 -12.13 4.46
N ILE A 22 7.66 -12.24 3.61
CA ILE A 22 6.30 -12.58 4.02
C ILE A 22 6.26 -13.98 4.64
N ALA A 23 6.90 -14.96 4.00
CA ALA A 23 6.95 -16.33 4.51
C ALA A 23 7.63 -16.41 5.87
N VAL A 24 8.75 -15.69 6.05
CA VAL A 24 9.47 -15.65 7.33
C VAL A 24 8.59 -15.04 8.42
N SER A 25 7.85 -13.98 8.08
CA SER A 25 6.95 -13.35 9.05
C SER A 25 5.85 -14.28 9.52
N LEU A 26 5.49 -15.29 8.72
CA LEU A 26 4.45 -16.25 9.04
C LEU A 26 4.95 -17.44 9.88
N VAL A 27 6.27 -17.67 9.95
CA VAL A 27 6.83 -18.81 10.71
C VAL A 27 6.41 -18.76 12.17
N HIS A 28 6.35 -17.57 12.75
CA HIS A 28 5.98 -17.38 14.16
C HIS A 28 4.49 -17.07 14.34
N ASP A 29 3.73 -17.10 13.26
CA ASP A 29 2.28 -16.81 13.24
C ASP A 29 1.91 -15.54 14.03
N PRO A 30 2.52 -14.39 13.71
CA PRO A 30 2.25 -13.15 14.45
C PRO A 30 0.83 -12.65 14.19
N ASP A 31 0.25 -11.98 15.18
CA ASP A 31 -1.08 -11.37 15.03
C ASP A 31 -1.03 -10.05 14.26
N ILE A 32 0.11 -9.39 14.27
CA ILE A 32 0.32 -8.10 13.62
C ILE A 32 1.50 -8.20 12.66
N VAL A 33 1.29 -7.81 11.41
CA VAL A 33 2.34 -7.76 10.40
C VAL A 33 2.37 -6.36 9.79
N ILE A 34 3.57 -5.84 9.55
CA ILE A 34 3.78 -4.48 9.03
C ILE A 34 4.65 -4.56 7.79
N PHE A 35 4.18 -3.97 6.70
CA PHE A 35 4.91 -3.92 5.43
C PHE A 35 5.02 -2.49 4.94
N ASP A 36 6.23 -2.10 4.54
CA ASP A 36 6.53 -0.79 3.97
C ASP A 36 6.72 -0.92 2.47
N GLU A 37 5.84 -0.29 1.69
CA GLU A 37 5.88 -0.31 0.22
C GLU A 37 6.04 -1.72 -0.34
N PRO A 38 5.14 -2.66 -0.02
CA PRO A 38 5.36 -4.08 -0.31
C PRO A 38 5.43 -4.44 -1.79
N THR A 39 4.89 -3.63 -2.69
CA THR A 39 4.91 -3.89 -4.12
C THR A 39 5.85 -2.98 -4.90
N SER A 40 6.63 -2.14 -4.20
CA SER A 40 7.56 -1.21 -4.84
C SER A 40 8.61 -1.94 -5.66
N GLY A 41 8.80 -1.50 -6.91
CA GLY A 41 9.79 -2.09 -7.80
C GLY A 41 9.41 -3.43 -8.42
N LEU A 42 8.21 -3.91 -8.19
CA LEU A 42 7.73 -5.19 -8.74
C LEU A 42 6.94 -4.99 -10.03
N ASP A 43 6.99 -5.99 -10.91
CA ASP A 43 6.12 -5.99 -12.08
C ASP A 43 4.66 -6.21 -11.64
N ILE A 44 3.73 -6.02 -12.56
CA ILE A 44 2.29 -6.11 -12.27
C ILE A 44 1.90 -7.49 -11.75
N ILE A 45 2.44 -8.55 -12.34
CA ILE A 45 2.07 -9.92 -11.97
C ILE A 45 2.57 -10.25 -10.57
N THR A 46 3.82 -9.92 -10.28
CA THR A 46 4.43 -10.16 -8.97
C THR A 46 3.78 -9.29 -7.90
N ALA A 47 3.51 -8.03 -8.21
CA ALA A 47 2.82 -7.12 -7.30
C ALA A 47 1.44 -7.67 -6.92
N ARG A 48 0.70 -8.19 -7.89
CA ARG A 48 -0.60 -8.79 -7.61
C ARG A 48 -0.49 -10.00 -6.70
N SER A 49 0.53 -10.82 -6.92
CA SER A 49 0.79 -11.98 -6.08
C SER A 49 1.03 -11.58 -4.63
N VAL A 50 1.82 -10.52 -4.41
CA VAL A 50 2.07 -9.99 -3.07
C VAL A 50 0.79 -9.43 -2.46
N THR A 51 0.01 -8.66 -3.23
CA THR A 51 -1.26 -8.10 -2.77
C THR A 51 -2.23 -9.21 -2.34
N ASP A 52 -2.32 -10.28 -3.13
CA ASP A 52 -3.18 -11.42 -2.81
C ASP A 52 -2.74 -12.09 -1.50
N TYR A 53 -1.44 -12.17 -1.25
CA TYR A 53 -0.89 -12.67 0.00
C TYR A 53 -1.32 -11.84 1.20
N LEU A 54 -1.27 -10.51 1.07
CA LEU A 54 -1.68 -9.61 2.14
C LEU A 54 -3.17 -9.75 2.44
N LEU A 55 -3.99 -9.92 1.41
CA LEU A 55 -5.42 -10.17 1.58
C LEU A 55 -5.68 -11.52 2.27
N GLU A 56 -4.88 -12.53 1.99
CA GLU A 56 -4.97 -13.82 2.67
C GLU A 56 -4.67 -13.69 4.16
N LEU A 57 -3.64 -12.92 4.53
CA LEU A 57 -3.31 -12.67 5.93
C LEU A 57 -4.48 -11.99 6.65
N LYS A 58 -5.12 -11.04 5.99
CA LYS A 58 -6.28 -10.36 6.53
C LYS A 58 -7.44 -11.33 6.76
N LYS A 59 -7.70 -12.23 5.81
CA LYS A 59 -8.74 -13.25 5.95
C LYS A 59 -8.49 -14.18 7.12
N LYS A 60 -7.23 -14.40 7.48
CA LYS A 60 -6.84 -15.22 8.63
C LYS A 60 -6.99 -14.49 9.96
N GLY A 61 -7.51 -13.27 9.95
CA GLY A 61 -7.76 -12.49 11.15
C GLY A 61 -6.55 -11.71 11.65
N LYS A 62 -5.50 -11.58 10.85
CA LYS A 62 -4.32 -10.82 11.24
C LYS A 62 -4.53 -9.34 10.99
N LEU A 63 -3.91 -8.51 11.82
CA LEU A 63 -3.85 -7.07 11.57
C LEU A 63 -2.69 -6.80 10.61
N VAL A 64 -3.00 -6.33 9.43
CA VAL A 64 -2.01 -6.04 8.40
C VAL A 64 -1.90 -4.53 8.26
N ILE A 65 -0.71 -3.98 8.53
CA ILE A 65 -0.42 -2.56 8.39
C ILE A 65 0.49 -2.39 7.19
N VAL A 66 0.06 -1.57 6.22
CA VAL A 66 0.79 -1.35 4.99
C VAL A 66 0.98 0.15 4.78
N SER A 67 2.22 0.56 4.52
CA SER A 67 2.48 1.90 4.01
C SER A 67 2.65 1.82 2.50
N THR A 68 2.05 2.73 1.77
CA THR A 68 2.14 2.77 0.31
C THR A 68 1.83 4.17 -0.21
N HIS A 69 2.44 4.53 -1.33
CA HIS A 69 2.09 5.74 -2.07
C HIS A 69 1.28 5.41 -3.32
N ILE A 70 0.92 4.14 -3.50
CA ILE A 70 0.16 3.68 -4.67
C ILE A 70 -1.32 3.65 -4.28
N MET A 71 -2.09 4.59 -4.81
CA MET A 71 -3.49 4.77 -4.41
C MET A 71 -4.36 3.56 -4.73
N SER A 72 -4.17 2.94 -5.89
CA SER A 72 -4.92 1.75 -6.26
C SER A 72 -4.65 0.56 -5.33
N GLU A 73 -3.42 0.44 -4.84
CA GLU A 73 -3.07 -0.59 -3.87
C GLU A 73 -3.78 -0.35 -2.54
N ALA A 74 -3.76 0.90 -2.07
CA ALA A 74 -4.43 1.26 -0.82
C ALA A 74 -5.94 1.00 -0.91
N GLU A 75 -6.58 1.37 -2.01
CA GLU A 75 -8.01 1.13 -2.21
C GLU A 75 -8.34 -0.36 -2.12
N LYS A 76 -7.47 -1.20 -2.68
CA LYS A 76 -7.70 -2.65 -2.72
C LYS A 76 -7.46 -3.33 -1.39
N LEU A 77 -6.47 -2.87 -0.63
CA LEU A 77 -6.01 -3.55 0.57
C LEU A 77 -6.68 -3.07 1.85
N CYS A 78 -6.98 -1.77 1.96
CA CYS A 78 -7.30 -1.21 3.27
C CYS A 78 -8.78 -1.27 3.63
N ASP A 79 -9.04 -1.51 4.92
CA ASP A 79 -10.34 -1.27 5.54
C ASP A 79 -10.39 0.13 6.12
N ARG A 80 -9.27 0.58 6.67
CA ARG A 80 -9.08 1.91 7.22
C ARG A 80 -7.74 2.44 6.75
N LEU A 81 -7.65 3.75 6.59
CA LEU A 81 -6.40 4.36 6.17
C LEU A 81 -6.13 5.66 6.92
N VAL A 82 -4.87 6.01 6.94
CA VAL A 82 -4.37 7.29 7.44
C VAL A 82 -3.65 7.95 6.28
N VAL A 83 -4.01 9.18 5.96
CA VAL A 83 -3.34 9.95 4.91
C VAL A 83 -2.36 10.92 5.56
N ILE A 84 -1.10 10.83 5.15
CA ILE A 84 -0.03 11.67 5.66
C ILE A 84 0.49 12.55 4.53
N ILE A 85 0.52 13.86 4.76
CA ILE A 85 1.06 14.84 3.82
C ILE A 85 1.98 15.76 4.59
N ASP A 86 3.21 15.93 4.09
CA ASP A 86 4.23 16.78 4.72
C ASP A 86 4.45 16.42 6.19
N GLY A 87 4.47 15.13 6.50
CA GLY A 87 4.73 14.62 7.84
C GLY A 87 3.57 14.75 8.81
N ARG A 88 2.40 15.15 8.34
CA ARG A 88 1.21 15.33 9.18
C ARG A 88 0.09 14.41 8.78
N LYS A 89 -0.66 13.93 9.76
CA LYS A 89 -1.91 13.21 9.50
C LYS A 89 -2.97 14.22 9.07
N VAL A 90 -3.47 14.10 7.84
CA VAL A 90 -4.48 15.01 7.30
C VAL A 90 -5.86 14.38 7.22
N SER A 91 -5.94 13.05 7.25
CA SER A 91 -7.23 12.33 7.26
C SER A 91 -7.03 10.94 7.82
N GLU A 92 -8.11 10.36 8.35
CA GLU A 92 -8.11 9.01 8.91
C GLU A 92 -9.52 8.45 8.89
N GLY A 93 -9.68 7.19 8.57
CA GLY A 93 -10.97 6.51 8.62
C GLY A 93 -11.11 5.45 7.55
N THR A 94 -12.35 5.02 7.31
CA THR A 94 -12.66 4.11 6.21
C THR A 94 -12.64 4.88 4.90
N LEU A 95 -12.53 4.17 3.78
CA LEU A 95 -12.61 4.80 2.46
C LEU A 95 -13.91 5.60 2.31
N ASP A 96 -15.03 5.02 2.70
CA ASP A 96 -16.34 5.68 2.59
C ASP A 96 -16.37 6.98 3.39
N ASN A 97 -15.84 6.99 4.61
CA ASN A 97 -15.78 8.19 5.43
C ASN A 97 -14.93 9.28 4.77
N ILE A 98 -13.78 8.91 4.25
CA ILE A 98 -12.86 9.86 3.63
C ILE A 98 -13.43 10.41 2.32
N TYR A 99 -14.08 9.55 1.53
CA TYR A 99 -14.76 9.99 0.31
C TYR A 99 -15.89 10.97 0.64
N SER A 100 -16.67 10.68 1.68
CA SER A 100 -17.74 11.56 2.14
C SER A 100 -17.19 12.92 2.57
N ASP A 101 -16.09 12.94 3.32
CA ASP A 101 -15.48 14.17 3.82
C ASP A 101 -14.88 15.03 2.71
N THR A 102 -14.36 14.42 1.65
CA THR A 102 -13.68 15.14 0.56
C THR A 102 -14.58 15.38 -0.65
N GLY A 103 -15.73 14.72 -0.72
CA GLY A 103 -16.63 14.82 -1.87
C GLY A 103 -16.11 14.09 -3.11
N LYS A 104 -15.18 13.16 -2.94
CA LYS A 104 -14.57 12.40 -4.03
C LYS A 104 -15.03 10.94 -3.98
N ASP A 105 -14.77 10.19 -5.05
CA ASP A 105 -15.17 8.79 -5.16
C ASP A 105 -14.00 7.84 -5.42
N ASN A 106 -12.78 8.36 -5.39
CA ASN A 106 -11.56 7.57 -5.55
C ASN A 106 -10.43 8.17 -4.73
N LEU A 107 -9.44 7.36 -4.40
CA LEU A 107 -8.39 7.78 -3.49
C LEU A 107 -7.40 8.75 -4.12
N GLU A 108 -7.15 8.65 -5.42
CA GLU A 108 -6.25 9.57 -6.10
C GLU A 108 -6.79 11.00 -6.03
N ASP A 109 -8.06 11.22 -6.40
CA ASP A 109 -8.68 12.53 -6.33
C ASP A 109 -8.81 13.01 -4.89
N THR A 110 -9.10 12.10 -3.97
CA THR A 110 -9.15 12.40 -2.53
C THR A 110 -7.80 12.92 -2.04
N PHE A 111 -6.71 12.25 -2.42
CA PHE A 111 -5.37 12.68 -2.02
C PHE A 111 -5.05 14.07 -2.55
N PHE A 112 -5.34 14.35 -3.81
CA PHE A 112 -5.09 15.67 -4.39
C PHE A 112 -5.92 16.75 -3.71
N GLU A 113 -7.16 16.47 -3.35
CA GLU A 113 -8.00 17.42 -2.61
C GLU A 113 -7.41 17.70 -1.22
N LEU A 114 -7.00 16.68 -0.50
CA LEU A 114 -6.35 16.85 0.80
C LEU A 114 -5.04 17.61 0.68
N TYR A 115 -4.27 17.32 -0.35
CA TYR A 115 -3.02 18.04 -0.63
C TYR A 115 -3.28 19.52 -0.88
N ARG A 116 -4.28 19.84 -1.71
CA ARG A 116 -4.68 21.21 -2.02
C ARG A 116 -5.11 21.96 -0.76
N LEU A 117 -5.92 21.35 0.07
CA LEU A 117 -6.41 21.95 1.32
C LEU A 117 -5.25 22.21 2.29
N ASN A 118 -4.36 21.25 2.44
CA ASN A 118 -3.21 21.39 3.32
C ASN A 118 -2.28 22.52 2.89
N HIS A 119 -2.03 22.67 1.60
CA HIS A 119 -1.16 23.74 1.07
C HIS A 119 -1.84 25.10 1.06
N LYS A 120 -3.16 25.15 0.96
CA LYS A 120 -3.92 26.39 1.06
C LYS A 120 -3.87 26.96 2.48
N GLU A 121 -3.88 26.11 3.48
CA GLU A 121 -3.80 26.52 4.88
C GLU A 121 -2.43 27.09 5.23
N ASP A 122 -1.38 26.62 4.56
CA ASP A 122 0.00 27.06 4.80
C ASP A 122 0.30 28.44 4.17
N ARG A 123 -0.61 29.01 3.44
CA ARG A 123 -0.51 30.35 2.88
C ARG A 123 -1.23 31.36 3.78
#